data_a73c815d207c00c8a0f3b888db6348e2
#
_entry.id   a73c815d207c00c8a0f3b888db6348e2
#
_cell.length_a   1.000
_cell.length_b   1.000
_cell.length_c   1.000
_cell.angle_alpha   90.00
_cell.angle_beta   90.00
_cell.angle_gamma   90.00
#
_symmetry.space_group_name_H-M   'P 1'
#
loop_
_entity.id
_entity.type
_entity.pdbx_description
1 polymer ?
#
loop_
_entity_poly.entity_id
_entity_poly.type
_entity_poly.pdbx_seq_one_letter_code
_entity_poly.pdbx_strand_id
1 'polypeptide(L)'
;MRVALDSRPAAGSGAVGRYSRRLLAALRRTAAETDEVLETNRPTSTVRAQGTDVFHSPWMNGAMLHSPCPMVVTVHDVAELKRRSEHLHPTLRLRLRPLAVQRAAAVIVPSAAVAEDAVALLRLDRDRIAVIPEAADGSMYPRPREEVAALRARLGLPERYLLSVGGLEHPEPGTHISRLAGTPRSLPLVMAGPTRPWAHELPDVVLTGELADEQQAALYSGAHALVISSERERFAVAGVEALACGTPVVACDTPALREILGQRASFVAPGDVRSLLERAEQVSRPAPAPIPWSWEDAARATWNVYARALSRTDQPRLAPTRLRRRTLGAQ
;
A
#
# COMPACT_ATOMS: atom_id res chain seq x y z
N MET A 1 -10.92 -24.45 -4.51
CA MET A 1 -11.16 -23.57 -3.34
C MET A 1 -12.00 -22.36 -3.76
N ARG A 2 -13.05 -22.04 -3.02
CA ARG A 2 -13.92 -20.88 -3.30
C ARG A 2 -13.61 -19.74 -2.35
N VAL A 3 -13.09 -18.62 -2.87
CA VAL A 3 -12.69 -17.44 -2.11
C VAL A 3 -13.68 -16.30 -2.34
N ALA A 4 -14.25 -15.72 -1.27
CA ALA A 4 -15.02 -14.48 -1.36
C ALA A 4 -14.11 -13.30 -1.05
N LEU A 5 -13.92 -12.39 -2.01
CA LEU A 5 -13.14 -11.16 -1.85
C LEU A 5 -14.08 -9.95 -1.67
N ASP A 6 -13.85 -9.18 -0.61
CA ASP A 6 -14.58 -7.92 -0.37
C ASP A 6 -14.21 -6.88 -1.43
N SER A 7 -15.13 -6.61 -2.35
CA SER A 7 -14.91 -5.69 -3.47
C SER A 7 -15.29 -4.23 -3.16
N ARG A 8 -15.79 -3.92 -1.97
CA ARG A 8 -16.18 -2.54 -1.60
C ARG A 8 -15.06 -1.52 -1.78
N PRO A 9 -13.79 -1.80 -1.44
CA PRO A 9 -12.71 -0.85 -1.69
C PRO A 9 -12.42 -0.63 -3.17
N ALA A 10 -12.68 -1.61 -4.02
CA ALA A 10 -12.41 -1.53 -5.46
C ALA A 10 -13.20 -0.42 -6.19
N ALA A 11 -14.31 0.04 -5.62
CA ALA A 11 -15.08 1.17 -6.13
C ALA A 11 -14.39 2.53 -5.90
N GLY A 12 -13.39 2.59 -5.00
CA GLY A 12 -12.66 3.83 -4.71
C GLY A 12 -11.43 4.02 -5.60
N SER A 13 -11.01 5.27 -5.82
CA SER A 13 -9.80 5.64 -6.58
C SER A 13 -8.51 5.52 -5.78
N GLY A 14 -8.57 5.51 -4.44
CA GLY A 14 -7.40 5.48 -3.57
C GLY A 14 -6.55 4.20 -3.66
N ALA A 15 -5.41 4.18 -2.96
CA ALA A 15 -4.43 3.08 -2.99
C ALA A 15 -5.04 1.71 -2.69
N VAL A 16 -5.90 1.60 -1.66
CA VAL A 16 -6.59 0.35 -1.30
C VAL A 16 -7.54 -0.11 -2.41
N GLY A 17 -8.19 0.83 -3.11
CA GLY A 17 -9.04 0.51 -4.26
C GLY A 17 -8.23 -0.06 -5.42
N ARG A 18 -7.09 0.55 -5.76
CA ARG A 18 -6.16 0.03 -6.77
C ARG A 18 -5.64 -1.36 -6.39
N TYR A 19 -5.15 -1.53 -5.18
CA TYR A 19 -4.72 -2.83 -4.66
C TYR A 19 -5.80 -3.89 -4.86
N SER A 20 -7.03 -3.60 -4.42
CA SER A 20 -8.15 -4.55 -4.48
C SER A 20 -8.48 -4.98 -5.92
N ARG A 21 -8.52 -4.03 -6.86
CA ARG A 21 -8.75 -4.33 -8.28
C ARG A 21 -7.63 -5.17 -8.90
N ARG A 22 -6.37 -4.80 -8.65
CA ARG A 22 -5.20 -5.49 -9.21
C ARG A 22 -5.03 -6.88 -8.64
N LEU A 23 -5.17 -7.03 -7.33
CA LEU A 23 -5.14 -8.33 -6.68
C LEU A 23 -6.27 -9.25 -7.20
N LEU A 24 -7.51 -8.74 -7.29
CA LEU A 24 -8.64 -9.52 -7.82
C LEU A 24 -8.37 -10.01 -9.25
N ALA A 25 -7.91 -9.12 -10.12
CA ALA A 25 -7.59 -9.47 -11.50
C ALA A 25 -6.47 -10.53 -11.57
N ALA A 26 -5.42 -10.39 -10.75
CA ALA A 26 -4.32 -11.33 -10.69
C ALA A 26 -4.73 -12.68 -10.08
N LEU A 27 -5.55 -12.70 -9.02
CA LEU A 27 -6.11 -13.92 -8.44
C LEU A 27 -6.89 -14.72 -9.49
N ARG A 28 -7.71 -14.04 -10.30
CA ARG A 28 -8.47 -14.71 -11.39
C ARG A 28 -7.57 -15.29 -12.47
N ARG A 29 -6.48 -14.59 -12.83
CA ARG A 29 -5.51 -15.10 -13.84
C ARG A 29 -4.69 -16.27 -13.32
N THR A 30 -4.46 -16.35 -12.01
CA THR A 30 -3.61 -17.38 -11.38
C THR A 30 -4.39 -18.49 -10.70
N ALA A 31 -5.73 -18.44 -10.73
CA ALA A 31 -6.60 -19.47 -10.19
C ALA A 31 -6.39 -20.81 -10.93
N ALA A 32 -6.33 -21.92 -10.17
CA ALA A 32 -6.40 -23.25 -10.75
C ALA A 32 -7.84 -23.52 -11.25
N GLU A 33 -8.03 -24.54 -12.09
CA GLU A 33 -9.35 -24.89 -12.66
C GLU A 33 -10.43 -25.15 -11.59
N THR A 34 -10.01 -25.59 -10.39
CA THR A 34 -10.90 -25.88 -9.26
C THR A 34 -11.09 -24.68 -8.34
N ASP A 35 -10.42 -23.56 -8.60
CA ASP A 35 -10.45 -22.39 -7.74
C ASP A 35 -11.39 -21.33 -8.32
N GLU A 36 -12.15 -20.67 -7.43
CA GLU A 36 -13.11 -19.63 -7.79
C GLU A 36 -12.94 -18.41 -6.91
N VAL A 37 -12.93 -17.21 -7.52
CA VAL A 37 -12.90 -15.93 -6.81
C VAL A 37 -14.23 -15.20 -7.02
N LEU A 38 -15.00 -15.12 -5.95
CA LEU A 38 -16.27 -14.41 -5.87
C LEU A 38 -16.06 -12.98 -5.36
N GLU A 39 -16.53 -11.99 -6.11
CA GLU A 39 -16.60 -10.63 -5.62
C GLU A 39 -17.82 -10.44 -4.74
N THR A 40 -17.66 -9.73 -3.62
CA THR A 40 -18.79 -9.39 -2.77
C THR A 40 -18.72 -7.95 -2.24
N ASN A 41 -19.81 -7.22 -2.41
CA ASN A 41 -20.06 -5.95 -1.72
C ASN A 41 -20.90 -6.12 -0.46
N ARG A 42 -21.37 -7.36 -0.18
CA ARG A 42 -22.16 -7.76 1.00
C ARG A 42 -21.52 -8.98 1.66
N PRO A 43 -20.32 -8.86 2.25
CA PRO A 43 -19.52 -10.01 2.67
C PRO A 43 -20.26 -10.95 3.62
N THR A 44 -21.01 -10.42 4.60
CA THR A 44 -21.71 -11.25 5.59
C THR A 44 -22.77 -12.17 4.98
N SER A 45 -23.55 -11.70 4.01
CA SER A 45 -24.57 -12.50 3.33
C SER A 45 -23.96 -13.47 2.33
N THR A 46 -22.97 -13.03 1.55
CA THR A 46 -22.31 -13.84 0.52
C THR A 46 -21.59 -15.03 1.14
N VAL A 47 -20.79 -14.80 2.19
CA VAL A 47 -20.00 -15.85 2.84
C VAL A 47 -20.89 -16.94 3.44
N ARG A 48 -22.06 -16.58 3.95
CA ARG A 48 -23.04 -17.56 4.51
C ARG A 48 -23.79 -18.33 3.44
N ALA A 49 -24.13 -17.68 2.31
CA ALA A 49 -25.05 -18.25 1.33
C ALA A 49 -24.37 -19.11 0.26
N GLN A 50 -23.07 -18.94 0.01
CA GLN A 50 -22.42 -19.47 -1.20
C GLN A 50 -21.36 -20.55 -0.96
N GLY A 51 -21.31 -21.17 0.22
CA GLY A 51 -20.33 -22.23 0.50
C GLY A 51 -18.89 -21.78 0.30
N THR A 52 -18.55 -20.58 0.80
CA THR A 52 -17.23 -19.97 0.69
C THR A 52 -16.25 -20.65 1.63
N ASP A 53 -15.10 -21.08 1.12
CA ASP A 53 -14.02 -21.69 1.90
C ASP A 53 -13.22 -20.65 2.67
N VAL A 54 -12.90 -19.50 2.03
CA VAL A 54 -12.11 -18.40 2.61
C VAL A 54 -12.78 -17.07 2.30
N PHE A 55 -12.85 -16.19 3.29
CA PHE A 55 -13.18 -14.78 3.07
C PHE A 55 -11.93 -13.91 3.14
N HIS A 56 -11.68 -13.11 2.12
CA HIS A 56 -10.59 -12.13 2.11
C HIS A 56 -11.11 -10.70 2.15
N SER A 57 -10.72 -9.97 3.18
CA SER A 57 -10.90 -8.52 3.26
C SER A 57 -9.60 -7.82 2.88
N PRO A 58 -9.53 -7.11 1.72
CA PRO A 58 -8.33 -6.42 1.28
C PRO A 58 -8.06 -5.11 2.06
N TRP A 59 -8.71 -4.90 3.18
CA TRP A 59 -8.56 -3.75 4.06
C TRP A 59 -9.05 -4.05 5.48
N MET A 60 -8.52 -3.35 6.48
CA MET A 60 -8.90 -3.55 7.89
C MET A 60 -10.38 -3.26 8.17
N ASN A 61 -10.99 -2.31 7.42
CA ASN A 61 -12.38 -1.89 7.67
C ASN A 61 -13.41 -2.93 7.27
N GLY A 62 -13.03 -3.93 6.47
CA GLY A 62 -13.87 -5.04 6.08
C GLY A 62 -13.73 -6.27 6.97
N ALA A 63 -12.80 -6.26 7.93
CA ALA A 63 -12.63 -7.36 8.87
C ALA A 63 -13.90 -7.58 9.72
N MET A 64 -14.28 -8.84 9.90
CA MET A 64 -15.45 -9.26 10.66
C MET A 64 -15.05 -9.80 12.03
N LEU A 65 -15.79 -9.44 13.08
CA LEU A 65 -15.63 -10.03 14.41
C LEU A 65 -15.99 -11.53 14.45
N HIS A 66 -16.95 -11.93 13.62
CA HIS A 66 -17.39 -13.32 13.44
C HIS A 66 -17.47 -13.59 11.94
N SER A 67 -16.58 -14.42 11.45
CA SER A 67 -16.59 -14.93 10.08
C SER A 67 -17.04 -16.40 10.10
N PRO A 68 -17.97 -16.83 9.24
CA PRO A 68 -18.42 -18.21 9.15
C PRO A 68 -17.38 -19.15 8.51
N CYS A 69 -16.36 -18.62 7.88
CA CYS A 69 -15.22 -19.33 7.33
C CYS A 69 -13.91 -18.65 7.73
N PRO A 70 -12.73 -19.27 7.53
CA PRO A 70 -11.43 -18.61 7.70
C PRO A 70 -11.38 -17.27 7.01
N MET A 71 -10.97 -16.24 7.76
CA MET A 71 -10.86 -14.88 7.26
C MET A 71 -9.38 -14.52 7.07
N VAL A 72 -9.06 -13.98 5.90
CA VAL A 72 -7.77 -13.34 5.60
C VAL A 72 -8.00 -11.83 5.53
N VAL A 73 -7.09 -11.02 6.10
CA VAL A 73 -7.20 -9.57 6.08
C VAL A 73 -5.90 -8.98 5.57
N THR A 74 -5.96 -8.09 4.58
CA THR A 74 -4.79 -7.25 4.22
C THR A 74 -4.76 -6.00 5.07
N VAL A 75 -3.61 -5.73 5.69
CA VAL A 75 -3.33 -4.55 6.49
C VAL A 75 -2.25 -3.73 5.80
N HIS A 76 -2.65 -2.65 5.13
CA HIS A 76 -1.73 -1.77 4.41
C HIS A 76 -0.97 -0.84 5.34
N ASP A 77 -1.65 -0.36 6.39
CA ASP A 77 -1.10 0.57 7.36
C ASP A 77 -1.83 0.44 8.70
N VAL A 78 -1.12 0.76 9.76
CA VAL A 78 -1.62 0.85 11.13
C VAL A 78 -1.48 2.26 11.73
N ALA A 79 -1.17 3.26 10.91
CA ALA A 79 -0.96 4.65 11.34
C ALA A 79 -2.20 5.23 12.03
N GLU A 80 -3.41 4.88 11.59
CA GLU A 80 -4.65 5.27 12.29
C GLU A 80 -4.67 4.78 13.73
N LEU A 81 -4.04 3.66 14.04
CA LEU A 81 -3.96 3.12 15.39
C LEU A 81 -2.91 3.85 16.24
N LYS A 82 -1.81 4.31 15.62
CA LYS A 82 -0.79 5.14 16.28
C LYS A 82 -1.39 6.50 16.70
N ARG A 83 -2.22 7.09 15.85
CA ARG A 83 -2.94 8.37 16.14
C ARG A 83 -4.05 8.24 17.21
N ARG A 84 -4.46 7.02 17.57
CA ARG A 84 -5.48 6.77 18.60
C ARG A 84 -5.11 7.31 19.98
N SER A 85 -3.83 7.31 20.31
CA SER A 85 -3.36 7.89 21.58
C SER A 85 -3.56 9.41 21.66
N GLU A 86 -3.77 10.05 20.50
CA GLU A 86 -3.92 11.51 20.37
C GLU A 86 -5.39 11.97 20.31
N HIS A 87 -6.35 11.03 20.07
CA HIS A 87 -7.78 11.34 20.00
C HIS A 87 -8.53 10.96 21.27
N LEU A 88 -9.14 11.95 21.92
CA LEU A 88 -9.84 11.81 23.20
C LEU A 88 -11.06 10.85 23.16
N HIS A 89 -11.71 10.67 22.00
CA HIS A 89 -12.91 9.81 21.87
C HIS A 89 -12.95 9.00 20.55
N PRO A 90 -12.26 7.85 20.45
CA PRO A 90 -12.37 7.00 19.29
C PRO A 90 -13.79 6.37 19.19
N THR A 91 -14.38 6.40 17.99
CA THR A 91 -15.68 5.75 17.74
C THR A 91 -15.64 4.25 18.07
N LEU A 92 -16.79 3.65 18.42
CA LEU A 92 -16.88 2.22 18.74
C LEU A 92 -16.31 1.35 17.59
N ARG A 93 -16.59 1.69 16.34
CA ARG A 93 -16.02 1.01 15.16
C ARG A 93 -14.49 1.01 15.16
N LEU A 94 -13.88 2.13 15.49
CA LEU A 94 -12.42 2.27 15.55
C LEU A 94 -11.82 1.38 16.67
N ARG A 95 -12.54 1.17 17.78
CA ARG A 95 -12.14 0.28 18.88
C ARG A 95 -12.24 -1.20 18.51
N LEU A 96 -13.23 -1.57 17.69
CA LEU A 96 -13.51 -2.96 17.33
C LEU A 96 -12.64 -3.47 16.16
N ARG A 97 -12.10 -2.59 15.31
CA ARG A 97 -11.25 -2.98 14.16
C ARG A 97 -10.06 -3.87 14.55
N PRO A 98 -9.21 -3.52 15.53
CA PRO A 98 -8.11 -4.40 15.93
C PRO A 98 -8.58 -5.78 16.37
N LEU A 99 -9.69 -5.85 17.12
CA LEU A 99 -10.27 -7.11 17.56
C LEU A 99 -10.76 -7.97 16.40
N ALA A 100 -11.33 -7.34 15.36
CA ALA A 100 -11.74 -8.05 14.15
C ALA A 100 -10.52 -8.60 13.39
N VAL A 101 -9.45 -7.82 13.23
CA VAL A 101 -8.20 -8.28 12.60
C VAL A 101 -7.54 -9.40 13.40
N GLN A 102 -7.56 -9.32 14.74
CA GLN A 102 -7.06 -10.39 15.61
C GLN A 102 -7.81 -11.73 15.44
N ARG A 103 -9.03 -11.71 14.90
CA ARG A 103 -9.82 -12.93 14.59
C ARG A 103 -9.49 -13.54 13.23
N ALA A 104 -8.73 -12.84 12.37
CA ALA A 104 -8.32 -13.37 11.08
C ALA A 104 -7.47 -14.64 11.23
N ALA A 105 -7.66 -15.63 10.38
CA ALA A 105 -6.84 -16.84 10.31
C ALA A 105 -5.43 -16.53 9.82
N ALA A 106 -5.31 -15.55 8.91
CA ALA A 106 -4.04 -15.00 8.46
C ALA A 106 -4.18 -13.50 8.14
N VAL A 107 -3.07 -12.78 8.21
CA VAL A 107 -2.97 -11.36 7.88
C VAL A 107 -1.90 -11.17 6.82
N ILE A 108 -2.23 -10.47 5.73
CA ILE A 108 -1.29 -10.08 4.69
C ILE A 108 -0.85 -8.64 4.96
N VAL A 109 0.43 -8.36 4.82
CA VAL A 109 1.00 -7.01 4.92
C VAL A 109 1.96 -6.77 3.76
N PRO A 110 2.13 -5.50 3.30
CA PRO A 110 2.93 -5.21 2.11
C PRO A 110 4.45 -5.20 2.37
N SER A 111 4.89 -5.10 3.61
CA SER A 111 6.31 -5.03 3.98
C SER A 111 6.58 -5.57 5.37
N ALA A 112 7.84 -5.95 5.66
CA ALA A 112 8.26 -6.36 6.98
C ALA A 112 8.10 -5.21 8.00
N ALA A 113 8.30 -3.97 7.59
CA ALA A 113 8.06 -2.81 8.44
C ALA A 113 6.60 -2.73 8.92
N VAL A 114 5.63 -3.03 8.05
CA VAL A 114 4.20 -3.12 8.43
C VAL A 114 3.93 -4.36 9.28
N ALA A 115 4.65 -5.46 9.05
CA ALA A 115 4.54 -6.67 9.89
C ALA A 115 4.93 -6.38 11.35
N GLU A 116 6.06 -5.67 11.56
CA GLU A 116 6.50 -5.27 12.91
C GLU A 116 5.46 -4.35 13.58
N ASP A 117 4.96 -3.37 12.86
CA ASP A 117 3.91 -2.50 13.35
C ASP A 117 2.62 -3.30 13.70
N ALA A 118 2.24 -4.28 12.88
CA ALA A 118 1.08 -5.13 13.11
C ALA A 118 1.24 -6.02 14.35
N VAL A 119 2.42 -6.61 14.56
CA VAL A 119 2.74 -7.35 15.80
C VAL A 119 2.62 -6.44 17.01
N ALA A 120 3.25 -5.26 16.97
CA ALA A 120 3.31 -4.34 18.11
C ALA A 120 1.93 -3.73 18.46
N LEU A 121 1.17 -3.28 17.46
CA LEU A 121 -0.05 -2.48 17.67
C LEU A 121 -1.33 -3.30 17.62
N LEU A 122 -1.37 -4.34 16.78
CA LEU A 122 -2.51 -5.25 16.69
C LEU A 122 -2.33 -6.51 17.55
N ARG A 123 -1.15 -6.70 18.17
CA ARG A 123 -0.83 -7.88 18.99
C ARG A 123 -1.07 -9.19 18.23
N LEU A 124 -0.65 -9.22 16.98
CA LEU A 124 -0.75 -10.42 16.13
C LEU A 124 0.43 -11.34 16.35
N ASP A 125 0.18 -12.64 16.28
CA ASP A 125 1.24 -13.63 16.23
C ASP A 125 1.95 -13.59 14.89
N ARG A 126 3.28 -13.57 14.89
CA ARG A 126 4.11 -13.47 13.67
C ARG A 126 3.82 -14.55 12.65
N ASP A 127 3.55 -15.77 13.11
CA ASP A 127 3.25 -16.93 12.27
C ASP A 127 1.92 -16.81 11.50
N ARG A 128 1.08 -15.84 11.88
CA ARG A 128 -0.17 -15.50 11.18
C ARG A 128 0.02 -14.39 10.15
N ILE A 129 1.18 -13.75 10.10
CA ILE A 129 1.46 -12.65 9.18
C ILE A 129 2.22 -13.19 7.96
N ALA A 130 1.75 -12.83 6.79
CA ALA A 130 2.42 -13.05 5.52
C ALA A 130 2.82 -11.69 4.91
N VAL A 131 4.09 -11.50 4.65
CA VAL A 131 4.58 -10.32 3.92
C VAL A 131 4.45 -10.62 2.43
N ILE A 132 3.59 -9.89 1.74
CA ILE A 132 3.37 -10.00 0.29
C ILE A 132 3.45 -8.59 -0.29
N PRO A 133 4.56 -8.25 -0.98
CA PRO A 133 4.71 -6.95 -1.62
C PRO A 133 3.65 -6.70 -2.68
N GLU A 134 3.29 -5.43 -2.86
CA GLU A 134 2.55 -4.98 -4.04
C GLU A 134 3.50 -4.93 -5.25
N ALA A 135 2.96 -4.71 -6.45
CA ALA A 135 3.74 -4.65 -7.68
C ALA A 135 3.37 -3.43 -8.52
N ALA A 136 4.22 -3.06 -9.46
CA ALA A 136 3.82 -2.19 -10.55
C ALA A 136 2.74 -2.87 -11.40
N ASP A 137 1.81 -2.08 -11.92
CA ASP A 137 0.84 -2.59 -12.88
C ASP A 137 1.52 -2.92 -14.22
N GLY A 138 0.94 -3.85 -14.97
CA GLY A 138 1.44 -4.20 -16.30
C GLY A 138 1.42 -3.05 -17.31
N SER A 139 0.67 -1.98 -17.04
CA SER A 139 0.68 -0.75 -17.83
C SER A 139 1.88 0.16 -17.53
N MET A 140 2.63 -0.10 -16.43
CA MET A 140 3.79 0.68 -16.02
C MET A 140 5.05 0.17 -16.72
N TYR A 141 5.40 0.80 -17.84
CA TYR A 141 6.62 0.56 -18.61
C TYR A 141 7.06 1.87 -19.29
N PRO A 142 8.31 1.98 -19.74
CA PRO A 142 8.81 3.20 -20.38
C PRO A 142 7.99 3.52 -21.65
N ARG A 143 7.34 4.69 -21.65
CA ARG A 143 6.49 5.12 -22.77
C ARG A 143 7.32 5.75 -23.90
N PRO A 144 6.86 5.63 -25.16
CA PRO A 144 7.45 6.30 -26.29
C PRO A 144 7.53 7.82 -26.09
N ARG A 145 8.52 8.45 -26.71
CA ARG A 145 8.74 9.92 -26.59
C ARG A 145 7.53 10.72 -27.07
N GLU A 146 6.82 10.21 -28.06
CA GLU A 146 5.62 10.85 -28.62
C GLU A 146 4.47 10.89 -27.62
N GLU A 147 4.24 9.82 -26.87
CA GLU A 147 3.23 9.76 -25.80
C GLU A 147 3.57 10.71 -24.65
N VAL A 148 4.83 10.75 -24.25
CA VAL A 148 5.32 11.66 -23.22
C VAL A 148 5.16 13.12 -23.68
N ALA A 149 5.51 13.44 -24.93
CA ALA A 149 5.39 14.78 -25.49
C ALA A 149 3.92 15.21 -25.58
N ALA A 150 3.02 14.30 -26.01
CA ALA A 150 1.60 14.56 -26.07
C ALA A 150 1.00 14.85 -24.68
N LEU A 151 1.38 14.05 -23.66
CA LEU A 151 0.95 14.30 -22.30
C LEU A 151 1.45 15.66 -21.77
N ARG A 152 2.73 15.97 -22.01
CA ARG A 152 3.33 17.23 -21.60
C ARG A 152 2.61 18.43 -22.23
N ALA A 153 2.36 18.39 -23.54
CA ALA A 153 1.64 19.45 -24.24
C ALA A 153 0.21 19.63 -23.69
N ARG A 154 -0.50 18.53 -23.43
CA ARG A 154 -1.85 18.57 -22.88
C ARG A 154 -1.94 19.15 -21.47
N LEU A 155 -0.97 18.83 -20.61
CA LEU A 155 -0.97 19.25 -19.21
C LEU A 155 -0.10 20.50 -18.95
N GLY A 156 0.54 21.08 -19.97
CA GLY A 156 1.44 22.23 -19.82
C GLY A 156 2.69 21.90 -18.97
N LEU A 157 3.19 20.65 -19.03
CA LEU A 157 4.32 20.24 -18.21
C LEU A 157 5.64 20.76 -18.77
N PRO A 158 6.62 21.09 -17.89
CA PRO A 158 7.98 21.47 -18.29
C PRO A 158 8.69 20.34 -19.05
N GLU A 159 9.75 20.69 -19.79
CA GLU A 159 10.56 19.69 -20.50
C GLU A 159 11.28 18.73 -19.55
N ARG A 160 11.82 19.27 -18.48
CA ARG A 160 12.45 18.51 -17.38
C ARG A 160 11.76 18.88 -16.08
N TYR A 161 11.41 17.90 -15.28
CA TYR A 161 10.74 18.10 -14.00
C TYR A 161 11.06 17.00 -13.00
N LEU A 162 11.02 17.35 -11.72
CA LEU A 162 10.92 16.42 -10.62
C LEU A 162 9.45 16.05 -10.42
N LEU A 163 9.20 14.81 -10.06
CA LEU A 163 7.84 14.29 -9.85
C LEU A 163 7.64 13.87 -8.40
N SER A 164 6.53 14.25 -7.81
CA SER A 164 5.99 13.66 -6.57
C SER A 164 4.60 13.13 -6.80
N VAL A 165 4.25 11.95 -6.24
CA VAL A 165 2.96 11.31 -6.48
C VAL A 165 2.27 11.01 -5.15
N GLY A 166 1.01 11.44 -5.02
CA GLY A 166 0.21 11.27 -3.82
C GLY A 166 0.43 12.34 -2.76
N GLY A 167 -0.21 12.16 -1.60
CA GLY A 167 -0.09 13.06 -0.45
C GLY A 167 -0.84 14.39 -0.59
N LEU A 168 -1.67 14.57 -1.61
CA LEU A 168 -2.37 15.84 -1.92
C LEU A 168 -3.81 15.89 -1.38
N GLU A 169 -4.31 14.81 -0.81
CA GLU A 169 -5.67 14.77 -0.26
C GLU A 169 -5.77 15.47 1.10
N HIS A 170 -4.75 15.30 1.95
CA HIS A 170 -4.69 15.94 3.28
C HIS A 170 -3.26 16.37 3.62
N PRO A 171 -3.08 17.55 4.26
CA PRO A 171 -1.77 18.00 4.73
C PRO A 171 -1.34 17.19 5.95
N GLU A 172 -0.80 15.99 5.75
CA GLU A 172 -0.37 15.13 6.84
C GLU A 172 1.07 15.44 7.30
N PRO A 173 1.31 15.54 8.62
CA PRO A 173 2.67 15.61 9.16
C PRO A 173 3.50 14.40 8.73
N GLY A 174 4.78 14.61 8.40
CA GLY A 174 5.70 13.56 7.96
C GLY A 174 5.61 13.18 6.48
N THR A 175 4.68 13.76 5.70
CA THR A 175 4.71 13.68 4.23
C THR A 175 5.64 14.72 3.62
N HIS A 176 5.85 15.82 4.33
CA HIS A 176 6.69 16.97 3.95
C HIS A 176 6.31 17.65 2.62
N ILE A 177 5.08 17.46 2.12
CA ILE A 177 4.62 17.98 0.81
C ILE A 177 4.74 19.52 0.74
N SER A 178 4.27 20.24 1.78
CA SER A 178 4.36 21.71 1.80
C SER A 178 5.82 22.19 1.83
N ARG A 179 6.69 21.48 2.56
CA ARG A 179 8.13 21.78 2.57
C ARG A 179 8.77 21.48 1.22
N LEU A 180 8.39 20.37 0.58
CA LEU A 180 8.86 20.00 -0.75
C LEU A 180 8.49 21.08 -1.78
N ALA A 181 7.25 21.59 -1.74
CA ALA A 181 6.80 22.68 -2.59
C ALA A 181 7.56 23.98 -2.35
N GLY A 182 7.74 24.37 -1.09
CA GLY A 182 8.37 25.64 -0.70
C GLY A 182 9.92 25.64 -0.70
N THR A 183 10.57 24.50 -0.94
CA THR A 183 12.05 24.44 -0.97
C THR A 183 12.57 24.87 -2.35
N PRO A 184 13.54 25.84 -2.42
CA PRO A 184 14.17 26.24 -3.68
C PRO A 184 14.81 25.06 -4.42
N ARG A 185 14.67 25.04 -5.75
CA ARG A 185 15.17 23.98 -6.64
C ARG A 185 15.40 24.54 -8.04
N SER A 186 16.21 23.86 -8.85
CA SER A 186 16.49 24.28 -10.23
C SER A 186 15.48 23.67 -11.23
N LEU A 187 14.98 22.47 -10.96
CA LEU A 187 13.97 21.83 -11.80
C LEU A 187 12.55 22.07 -11.27
N PRO A 188 11.58 22.38 -12.13
CA PRO A 188 10.18 22.45 -11.74
C PRO A 188 9.70 21.19 -11.06
N LEU A 189 8.79 21.32 -10.10
CA LEU A 189 8.16 20.21 -9.38
C LEU A 189 6.74 19.99 -9.90
N VAL A 190 6.50 18.78 -10.39
CA VAL A 190 5.17 18.30 -10.78
C VAL A 190 4.65 17.40 -9.67
N MET A 191 3.43 17.61 -9.25
CA MET A 191 2.77 16.77 -8.26
C MET A 191 1.50 16.15 -8.86
N ALA A 192 1.38 14.83 -8.76
CA ALA A 192 0.28 14.06 -9.33
C ALA A 192 -0.55 13.34 -8.25
N GLY A 193 -1.83 13.20 -8.51
CA GLY A 193 -2.78 12.49 -7.65
C GLY A 193 -4.02 13.32 -7.32
N PRO A 194 -5.00 12.72 -6.62
CA PRO A 194 -6.20 13.44 -6.19
C PRO A 194 -5.84 14.65 -5.32
N THR A 195 -6.40 15.81 -5.65
CA THR A 195 -6.12 17.07 -4.95
C THR A 195 -7.30 17.52 -4.10
N ARG A 196 -7.03 18.33 -3.07
CA ARG A 196 -8.00 19.09 -2.28
C ARG A 196 -7.64 20.57 -2.33
N PRO A 197 -8.53 21.49 -1.94
CA PRO A 197 -8.31 22.94 -2.05
C PRO A 197 -6.95 23.41 -1.53
N TRP A 198 -6.47 22.88 -0.40
CA TRP A 198 -5.18 23.25 0.18
C TRP A 198 -3.98 22.97 -0.74
N ALA A 199 -4.07 21.94 -1.60
CA ALA A 199 -2.98 21.60 -2.51
C ALA A 199 -2.78 22.67 -3.60
N HIS A 200 -3.85 23.40 -3.96
CA HIS A 200 -3.79 24.51 -4.90
C HIS A 200 -3.14 25.79 -4.32
N GLU A 201 -2.90 25.82 -3.00
CA GLU A 201 -2.18 26.89 -2.32
C GLU A 201 -0.68 26.59 -2.22
N LEU A 202 -0.22 25.41 -2.66
CA LEU A 202 1.19 25.06 -2.66
C LEU A 202 1.97 25.94 -3.64
N PRO A 203 3.09 26.54 -3.19
CA PRO A 203 3.88 27.41 -4.05
C PRO A 203 4.67 26.61 -5.08
N ASP A 204 4.84 27.18 -6.27
CA ASP A 204 5.85 26.76 -7.26
C ASP A 204 5.74 25.30 -7.72
N VAL A 205 4.52 24.79 -7.86
CA VAL A 205 4.24 23.43 -8.30
C VAL A 205 3.26 23.38 -9.46
N VAL A 206 3.38 22.36 -10.30
CA VAL A 206 2.40 22.02 -11.33
C VAL A 206 1.59 20.83 -10.82
N LEU A 207 0.28 21.00 -10.65
CA LEU A 207 -0.63 19.94 -10.24
C LEU A 207 -1.27 19.28 -11.46
N THR A 208 -1.20 17.95 -11.57
CA THR A 208 -1.82 17.24 -12.70
C THR A 208 -3.24 16.74 -12.39
N GLY A 209 -3.59 16.65 -11.11
CA GLY A 209 -4.76 15.88 -10.68
C GLY A 209 -4.55 14.37 -10.82
N GLU A 210 -5.65 13.63 -10.75
CA GLU A 210 -5.67 12.18 -10.96
C GLU A 210 -5.57 11.86 -12.45
N LEU A 211 -4.73 10.87 -12.79
CA LEU A 211 -4.47 10.44 -14.16
C LEU A 211 -4.84 8.97 -14.32
N ALA A 212 -5.24 8.58 -15.54
CA ALA A 212 -5.36 7.17 -15.91
C ALA A 212 -3.99 6.48 -15.90
N ASP A 213 -3.97 5.15 -15.77
CA ASP A 213 -2.71 4.38 -15.60
C ASP A 213 -1.72 4.61 -16.75
N GLU A 214 -2.17 4.69 -18.01
CA GLU A 214 -1.31 4.95 -19.16
C GLU A 214 -0.72 6.37 -19.13
N GLN A 215 -1.50 7.35 -18.69
CA GLN A 215 -1.05 8.73 -18.53
C GLN A 215 -0.06 8.85 -17.36
N GLN A 216 -0.31 8.12 -16.28
CA GLN A 216 0.59 8.03 -15.14
C GLN A 216 1.94 7.42 -15.57
N ALA A 217 1.93 6.37 -16.40
CA ALA A 217 3.14 5.77 -16.95
C ALA A 217 3.91 6.75 -17.84
N ALA A 218 3.21 7.55 -18.67
CA ALA A 218 3.84 8.60 -19.48
C ALA A 218 4.41 9.73 -18.61
N LEU A 219 3.71 10.09 -17.52
CA LEU A 219 4.20 11.08 -16.56
C LEU A 219 5.49 10.61 -15.89
N TYR A 220 5.55 9.37 -15.41
CA TYR A 220 6.79 8.78 -14.87
C TYR A 220 7.89 8.78 -15.95
N SER A 221 7.59 8.28 -17.15
CA SER A 221 8.58 8.16 -18.24
C SER A 221 9.19 9.50 -18.61
N GLY A 222 8.45 10.60 -18.49
CA GLY A 222 8.91 11.97 -18.78
C GLY A 222 9.64 12.65 -17.61
N ALA A 223 9.49 12.17 -16.38
CA ALA A 223 10.10 12.79 -15.21
C ALA A 223 11.63 12.63 -15.19
N HIS A 224 12.35 13.63 -14.70
CA HIS A 224 13.78 13.52 -14.47
C HIS A 224 14.08 12.56 -13.32
N ALA A 225 13.36 12.69 -12.22
CA ALA A 225 13.37 11.80 -11.07
C ALA A 225 12.02 11.82 -10.34
N LEU A 226 11.67 10.71 -9.69
CA LEU A 226 10.63 10.69 -8.67
C LEU A 226 11.26 11.04 -7.31
N VAL A 227 10.61 11.93 -6.55
CA VAL A 227 10.97 12.26 -5.17
C VAL A 227 9.90 11.73 -4.20
N ILE A 228 10.34 11.00 -3.17
CA ILE A 228 9.49 10.46 -2.11
C ILE A 228 9.95 11.09 -0.79
N SER A 229 9.28 12.16 -0.37
CA SER A 229 9.58 12.87 0.88
C SER A 229 8.92 12.28 2.12
N SER A 230 7.92 11.40 1.94
CA SER A 230 7.10 10.87 3.02
C SER A 230 7.83 9.85 3.88
N GLU A 231 7.95 10.12 5.17
CA GLU A 231 8.42 9.18 6.19
C GLU A 231 7.37 8.11 6.53
N ARG A 232 6.16 8.28 6.04
CA ARG A 232 5.01 7.41 6.34
C ARG A 232 4.73 6.39 5.25
N GLU A 233 5.54 6.36 4.18
CA GLU A 233 5.40 5.35 3.15
C GLU A 233 5.52 3.95 3.75
N ARG A 234 4.53 3.09 3.45
CA ARG A 234 4.46 1.71 3.93
C ARG A 234 4.78 0.70 2.85
N PHE A 235 4.41 1.04 1.64
CA PHE A 235 4.82 0.37 0.42
C PHE A 235 4.90 1.41 -0.70
N ALA A 236 6.07 1.75 -1.13
CA ALA A 236 6.35 2.80 -2.11
C ALA A 236 5.83 2.46 -3.52
N VAL A 237 4.52 2.29 -3.71
CA VAL A 237 3.92 1.96 -5.03
C VAL A 237 4.44 2.91 -6.10
N ALA A 238 4.43 4.23 -5.84
CA ALA A 238 4.93 5.23 -6.77
C ALA A 238 6.41 5.00 -7.13
N GLY A 239 7.24 4.57 -6.18
CA GLY A 239 8.65 4.24 -6.43
C GLY A 239 8.82 3.01 -7.30
N VAL A 240 8.02 1.97 -7.06
CA VAL A 240 8.02 0.73 -7.86
C VAL A 240 7.54 1.02 -9.29
N GLU A 241 6.49 1.81 -9.46
CA GLU A 241 5.95 2.23 -10.75
C GLU A 241 6.94 3.11 -11.52
N ALA A 242 7.60 4.05 -10.84
CA ALA A 242 8.62 4.91 -11.45
C ALA A 242 9.81 4.08 -11.99
N LEU A 243 10.32 3.14 -11.20
CA LEU A 243 11.38 2.22 -11.65
C LEU A 243 10.93 1.38 -12.85
N ALA A 244 9.70 0.90 -12.86
CA ALA A 244 9.13 0.17 -13.99
C ALA A 244 9.06 1.03 -15.27
N CYS A 245 8.84 2.34 -15.13
CA CYS A 245 8.85 3.32 -16.22
C CYS A 245 10.24 3.88 -16.55
N GLY A 246 11.32 3.34 -15.98
CA GLY A 246 12.70 3.78 -16.22
C GLY A 246 13.06 5.12 -15.57
N THR A 247 12.33 5.54 -14.53
CA THR A 247 12.52 6.79 -13.83
C THR A 247 13.30 6.59 -12.53
N PRO A 248 14.43 7.28 -12.33
CA PRO A 248 15.19 7.23 -11.08
C PRO A 248 14.35 7.67 -9.88
N VAL A 249 14.61 7.06 -8.73
CA VAL A 249 13.90 7.37 -7.48
C VAL A 249 14.88 7.91 -6.45
N VAL A 250 14.50 9.01 -5.80
CA VAL A 250 15.17 9.55 -4.62
C VAL A 250 14.14 9.60 -3.49
N ALA A 251 14.46 9.00 -2.38
CA ALA A 251 13.52 8.79 -1.31
C ALA A 251 14.12 9.14 0.07
N CYS A 252 13.27 9.48 1.03
CA CYS A 252 13.71 9.57 2.42
C CYS A 252 14.08 8.17 2.94
N ASP A 253 15.09 8.12 3.82
CA ASP A 253 15.65 6.88 4.35
C ASP A 253 14.77 6.31 5.47
N THR A 254 13.82 5.47 5.11
CA THR A 254 12.99 4.73 6.06
C THR A 254 13.15 3.22 5.89
N PRO A 255 12.93 2.41 6.93
CA PRO A 255 13.02 0.95 6.82
C PRO A 255 12.14 0.37 5.69
N ALA A 256 10.90 0.86 5.55
CA ALA A 256 9.99 0.40 4.51
C ALA A 256 10.48 0.74 3.10
N LEU A 257 10.95 1.97 2.88
CA LEU A 257 11.48 2.38 1.57
C LEU A 257 12.77 1.65 1.21
N ARG A 258 13.66 1.42 2.19
CA ARG A 258 14.87 0.61 1.97
C ARG A 258 14.55 -0.85 1.65
N GLU A 259 13.57 -1.43 2.35
CA GLU A 259 13.13 -2.80 2.09
C GLU A 259 12.63 -2.97 0.65
N ILE A 260 11.76 -2.04 0.20
CA ILE A 260 11.08 -2.14 -1.09
C ILE A 260 12.01 -1.76 -2.25
N LEU A 261 12.67 -0.61 -2.16
CA LEU A 261 13.44 -0.06 -3.27
C LEU A 261 14.89 -0.56 -3.30
N GLY A 262 15.44 -0.93 -2.15
CA GLY A 262 16.79 -1.47 -2.02
C GLY A 262 17.82 -0.54 -2.65
N GLN A 263 18.76 -1.10 -3.41
CA GLN A 263 19.82 -0.34 -4.10
C GLN A 263 19.33 0.36 -5.39
N ARG A 264 18.03 0.29 -5.72
CA ARG A 264 17.44 0.91 -6.91
C ARG A 264 17.08 2.37 -6.72
N ALA A 265 17.11 2.86 -5.48
CA ALA A 265 16.85 4.26 -5.15
C ALA A 265 18.04 4.89 -4.43
N SER A 266 18.16 6.22 -4.54
CA SER A 266 19.04 7.01 -3.69
C SER A 266 18.26 7.43 -2.43
N PHE A 267 18.92 7.39 -1.27
CA PHE A 267 18.27 7.71 0.00
C PHE A 267 18.90 8.93 0.66
N VAL A 268 18.04 9.72 1.31
CA VAL A 268 18.41 10.94 2.05
C VAL A 268 17.76 10.90 3.41
N ALA A 269 18.39 11.48 4.42
CA ALA A 269 17.87 11.48 5.78
C ALA A 269 16.42 11.97 5.86
N PRO A 270 15.56 11.34 6.68
CA PRO A 270 14.18 11.75 6.85
C PRO A 270 14.08 13.24 7.22
N GLY A 271 13.13 13.94 6.58
CA GLY A 271 12.91 15.36 6.80
C GLY A 271 13.94 16.30 6.12
N ASP A 272 15.04 15.80 5.55
CA ASP A 272 15.99 16.63 4.79
C ASP A 272 15.53 16.82 3.34
N VAL A 273 14.50 17.66 3.18
CA VAL A 273 13.88 17.94 1.88
C VAL A 273 14.86 18.66 0.92
N ARG A 274 15.78 19.48 1.43
CA ARG A 274 16.78 20.16 0.60
C ARG A 274 17.70 19.15 -0.08
N SER A 275 18.35 18.28 0.68
CA SER A 275 19.22 17.24 0.14
C SER A 275 18.46 16.26 -0.76
N LEU A 276 17.17 16.01 -0.48
CA LEU A 276 16.30 15.18 -1.33
C LEU A 276 16.16 15.77 -2.73
N LEU A 277 15.88 17.07 -2.84
CA LEU A 277 15.75 17.78 -4.12
C LEU A 277 17.10 17.88 -4.83
N GLU A 278 18.17 18.31 -4.13
CA GLU A 278 19.51 18.39 -4.70
C GLU A 278 19.99 17.04 -5.26
N ARG A 279 19.76 15.97 -4.54
CA ARG A 279 20.08 14.61 -5.01
C ARG A 279 19.23 14.22 -6.22
N ALA A 280 17.94 14.57 -6.24
CA ALA A 280 17.05 14.27 -7.34
C ALA A 280 17.41 15.01 -8.64
N GLU A 281 17.98 16.21 -8.55
CA GLU A 281 18.48 16.95 -9.70
C GLU A 281 19.76 16.36 -10.30
N GLN A 282 20.54 15.63 -9.50
CA GLN A 282 21.84 15.05 -9.86
C GLN A 282 21.77 13.61 -10.38
N VAL A 283 20.64 12.89 -10.21
CA VAL A 283 20.55 11.50 -10.67
C VAL A 283 20.60 11.39 -12.18
N SER A 284 21.15 10.29 -12.65
CA SER A 284 21.27 9.99 -14.08
C SER A 284 20.17 9.02 -14.51
N ARG A 285 19.74 9.14 -15.78
CA ARG A 285 18.86 8.17 -16.44
C ARG A 285 19.67 7.24 -17.33
N PRO A 286 19.21 6.00 -17.61
CA PRO A 286 18.00 5.38 -17.09
C PRO A 286 18.12 4.97 -15.62
N ALA A 287 16.96 4.71 -15.00
CA ALA A 287 16.92 4.11 -13.67
C ALA A 287 17.54 2.70 -13.66
N PRO A 288 17.93 2.17 -12.49
CA PRO A 288 18.20 0.74 -12.32
C PRO A 288 17.03 -0.12 -12.76
N ALA A 289 17.32 -1.39 -13.11
CA ALA A 289 16.28 -2.35 -13.51
C ALA A 289 15.13 -2.41 -12.48
N PRO A 290 13.86 -2.54 -12.93
CA PRO A 290 12.72 -2.61 -12.04
C PRO A 290 12.77 -3.84 -11.11
N ILE A 291 11.93 -3.84 -10.10
CA ILE A 291 11.81 -4.96 -9.16
C ILE A 291 11.18 -6.14 -9.91
N PRO A 292 11.80 -7.33 -9.92
CA PRO A 292 11.29 -8.51 -10.63
C PRO A 292 10.17 -9.19 -9.82
N TRP A 293 9.08 -8.50 -9.57
CA TRP A 293 7.92 -8.96 -8.82
C TRP A 293 6.66 -8.42 -9.49
N SER A 294 5.70 -9.30 -9.71
CA SER A 294 4.46 -9.01 -10.43
C SER A 294 3.22 -9.19 -9.54
N TRP A 295 2.08 -8.69 -10.00
CA TRP A 295 0.79 -8.96 -9.36
C TRP A 295 0.42 -10.44 -9.40
N GLU A 296 0.86 -11.19 -10.40
CA GLU A 296 0.72 -12.65 -10.47
C GLU A 296 1.52 -13.35 -9.37
N ASP A 297 2.73 -12.85 -9.04
CA ASP A 297 3.52 -13.38 -7.92
C ASP A 297 2.83 -13.08 -6.58
N ALA A 298 2.31 -11.86 -6.41
CA ALA A 298 1.52 -11.49 -5.24
C ALA A 298 0.25 -12.36 -5.11
N ALA A 299 -0.44 -12.63 -6.22
CA ALA A 299 -1.61 -13.48 -6.22
C ALA A 299 -1.27 -14.95 -5.89
N ARG A 300 -0.20 -15.52 -6.46
CA ARG A 300 0.27 -16.88 -6.11
C ARG A 300 0.64 -16.97 -4.63
N ALA A 301 1.34 -15.98 -4.09
CA ALA A 301 1.63 -15.91 -2.67
C ALA A 301 0.35 -15.82 -1.82
N THR A 302 -0.65 -15.08 -2.29
CA THR A 302 -1.95 -14.93 -1.63
C THR A 302 -2.74 -16.25 -1.64
N TRP A 303 -2.74 -17.00 -2.74
CA TRP A 303 -3.32 -18.36 -2.79
C TRP A 303 -2.69 -19.30 -1.74
N ASN A 304 -1.38 -19.23 -1.55
CA ASN A 304 -0.69 -19.98 -0.50
C ASN A 304 -1.13 -19.57 0.93
N VAL A 305 -1.45 -18.29 1.14
CA VAL A 305 -2.03 -17.82 2.41
C VAL A 305 -3.41 -18.40 2.63
N TYR A 306 -4.25 -18.46 1.60
CA TYR A 306 -5.59 -19.04 1.70
C TYR A 306 -5.52 -20.53 2.07
N ALA A 307 -4.66 -21.31 1.40
CA ALA A 307 -4.46 -22.72 1.72
C ALA A 307 -4.02 -22.94 3.17
N ARG A 308 -3.08 -22.12 3.67
CA ARG A 308 -2.64 -22.16 5.07
C ARG A 308 -3.76 -21.74 6.05
N ALA A 309 -4.61 -20.77 5.68
CA ALA A 309 -5.72 -20.34 6.50
C ALA A 309 -6.77 -21.46 6.70
N LEU A 310 -7.02 -22.25 5.64
CA LEU A 310 -7.88 -23.43 5.71
C LEU A 310 -7.32 -24.52 6.64
N SER A 311 -6.05 -24.91 6.46
CA SER A 311 -5.43 -25.97 7.25
C SER A 311 -5.34 -25.66 8.76
N ARG A 312 -5.27 -24.38 9.12
CA ARG A 312 -5.27 -23.96 10.55
C ARG A 312 -6.62 -24.10 11.24
N THR A 313 -7.69 -24.09 10.49
CA THR A 313 -9.06 -24.22 11.04
C THR A 313 -9.35 -25.66 11.41
N ASP A 314 -8.69 -26.62 10.76
CA ASP A 314 -8.84 -28.05 11.03
C ASP A 314 -8.06 -28.53 12.28
N GLN A 315 -7.17 -27.69 12.84
CA GLN A 315 -6.50 -28.00 14.09
C GLN A 315 -7.37 -27.59 15.28
N PRO A 316 -7.65 -28.50 16.25
CA PRO A 316 -8.40 -28.14 17.44
C PRO A 316 -7.66 -27.02 18.20
N ARG A 317 -8.35 -25.92 18.46
CA ARG A 317 -7.83 -24.80 19.25
C ARG A 317 -7.39 -25.35 20.60
N LEU A 318 -6.08 -25.41 20.87
CA LEU A 318 -5.58 -25.66 22.19
C LEU A 318 -6.19 -24.63 23.14
N ALA A 319 -6.91 -25.11 24.16
CA ALA A 319 -7.54 -24.26 25.15
C ALA A 319 -6.48 -23.34 25.79
N PRO A 320 -6.80 -22.05 26.06
CA PRO A 320 -5.85 -21.17 26.71
C PRO A 320 -5.42 -21.78 28.02
N THR A 321 -4.11 -22.00 28.18
CA THR A 321 -3.51 -22.50 29.42
C THR A 321 -3.93 -21.55 30.54
N ARG A 322 -4.81 -22.00 31.42
CA ARG A 322 -5.22 -21.25 32.61
C ARG A 322 -3.95 -21.03 33.44
N LEU A 323 -3.47 -19.79 33.49
CA LEU A 323 -2.47 -19.37 34.47
C LEU A 323 -3.01 -19.74 35.86
N ARG A 324 -2.44 -20.77 36.47
CA ARG A 324 -2.68 -21.13 37.87
C ARG A 324 -2.28 -19.90 38.71
N ARG A 325 -3.28 -19.24 39.29
CA ARG A 325 -3.05 -18.29 40.37
C ARG A 325 -2.32 -19.06 41.48
N ARG A 326 -1.05 -18.78 41.70
CA ARG A 326 -0.38 -19.15 42.92
C ARG A 326 -1.05 -18.32 44.03
N THR A 327 -1.82 -18.99 44.85
CA THR A 327 -2.22 -18.50 46.16
C THR A 327 -0.94 -18.43 47.02
N LEU A 328 -0.47 -17.24 47.27
CA LEU A 328 0.48 -17.01 48.38
C LEU A 328 -0.30 -17.24 49.68
N GLY A 329 -0.01 -18.36 50.32
CA GLY A 329 -0.50 -18.63 51.66
C GLY A 329 0.16 -17.67 52.65
N ALA A 330 -0.68 -17.06 53.44
CA ALA A 330 -0.26 -16.35 54.65
C ALA A 330 0.31 -17.31 55.66
N GLN A 331 1.50 -17.01 56.15
CA GLN A 331 1.95 -17.26 57.53
C GLN A 331 2.81 -16.10 57.97
#